data_faa32c4d3cc25ea18f530545e3991422
#
_entry.id   faa32c4d3cc25ea18f530545e3991422
#
_cell.length_a   1.000
_cell.length_b   1.000
_cell.length_c   1.000
_cell.angle_alpha   90.00
_cell.angle_beta   90.00
_cell.angle_gamma   90.00
#
_symmetry.space_group_name_H-M   'P 1'
#
loop_
_entity.id
_entity.type
_entity.pdbx_description
1 polymer ?
#
loop_
_entity_poly.entity_id
_entity_poly.type
_entity_poly.pdbx_seq_one_letter_code
_entity_poly.pdbx_strand_id
1 'polypeptide(L)' 'MKNIDETYLKKKINQLNKKIHRAEEQGDENKVWWRKMKLDKLKHRLVKLLKHKS' A
#
# COMPACT_ATOMS: atom_id res chain seq x y z
N MET A 1 21.45 2.39 4.64
CA MET A 1 20.85 2.61 4.08
C MET A 1 19.74 2.14 4.06
N LYS A 2 19.00 2.39 4.31
CA LYS A 2 18.06 1.96 4.17
C LYS A 2 17.21 2.33 3.31
N ASN A 3 17.13 1.89 2.52
CA ASN A 3 16.42 2.33 1.40
C ASN A 3 15.08 1.68 1.36
N ILE A 4 14.09 2.40 0.96
CA ILE A 4 12.79 1.85 0.66
C ILE A 4 12.94 1.13 -0.66
N ASP A 5 12.94 -0.18 -0.61
CA ASP A 5 13.10 -0.95 -1.82
C ASP A 5 11.78 -1.64 -2.20
N GLU A 6 11.84 -2.38 -3.28
CA GLU A 6 10.67 -3.04 -3.83
C GLU A 6 10.04 -4.02 -2.83
N THR A 7 10.86 -4.77 -2.15
CA THR A 7 10.38 -5.76 -1.17
C THR A 7 9.64 -5.09 -0.03
N TYR A 8 10.21 -4.00 0.47
CA TYR A 8 9.59 -3.26 1.57
C TYR A 8 8.22 -2.72 1.16
N LEU A 9 8.15 -2.12 -0.04
CA LEU A 9 6.90 -1.56 -0.53
C LEU A 9 5.84 -2.64 -0.73
N LYS A 10 6.24 -3.78 -1.27
CA LYS A 10 5.30 -4.89 -1.47
C LYS A 10 4.75 -5.38 -0.14
N LYS A 11 5.59 -5.45 0.87
CA LYS A 11 5.14 -5.85 2.20
C LYS A 11 4.11 -4.89 2.75
N LYS A 12 4.38 -3.60 2.64
CA LYS A 12 3.46 -2.59 3.12
C LYS A 12 2.13 -2.65 2.39
N ILE A 13 2.18 -2.85 1.08
CA ILE A 13 0.98 -2.96 0.27
C ILE A 13 0.15 -4.16 0.73
N ASN A 14 0.79 -5.29 0.96
CA ASN A 14 0.09 -6.48 1.42
C ASN A 14 -0.57 -6.26 2.77
N GLN A 15 0.14 -5.61 3.69
CA GLN A 15 -0.42 -5.33 5.00
C GLN A 15 -1.63 -4.42 4.91
N LEU A 16 -1.55 -3.41 4.06
CA LEU A 16 -2.68 -2.51 3.88
C LEU A 16 -3.87 -3.21 3.26
N ASN A 17 -3.62 -4.10 2.29
CA ASN A 17 -4.70 -4.87 1.69
C ASN A 17 -5.45 -5.68 2.74
N LYS A 18 -4.73 -6.30 3.65
CA LYS A 18 -5.36 -7.08 4.71
C LYS A 18 -6.19 -6.20 5.62
N LYS A 19 -5.66 -5.02 5.95
CA LYS A 19 -6.40 -4.09 6.81
C LYS A 19 -7.64 -3.57 6.11
N ILE A 20 -7.56 -3.33 4.80
CA ILE A 20 -8.72 -2.90 4.05
C ILE A 20 -9.79 -3.97 4.06
N HIS A 21 -9.42 -5.23 3.87
CA HIS A 21 -10.36 -6.33 3.93
C HIS A 21 -11.09 -6.38 5.27
N ARG A 22 -10.34 -6.22 6.35
CA ARG A 22 -10.95 -6.23 7.68
C ARG A 22 -11.92 -5.09 7.86
N ALA A 23 -11.53 -3.91 7.39
CA ALA A 23 -12.41 -2.75 7.51
C ALA A 23 -13.68 -2.94 6.69
N GLU A 24 -13.56 -3.57 5.52
CA GLU A 24 -14.74 -3.86 4.71
C GLU A 24 -15.67 -4.82 5.41
N GLU A 25 -15.11 -5.84 6.05
CA GLU A 25 -15.91 -6.81 6.78
C GLU A 25 -16.64 -6.17 7.95
N GLN A 26 -16.02 -5.17 8.58
CA GLN A 26 -16.63 -4.45 9.68
C GLN A 26 -17.60 -3.38 9.22
N GLY A 27 -17.61 -3.10 7.94
CA GLY A 27 -18.49 -2.07 7.40
C GLY A 27 -18.02 -0.66 7.69
N ASP A 28 -16.72 -0.48 7.97
CA ASP A 28 -16.17 0.82 8.29
C ASP A 28 -15.68 1.51 7.02
N GLU A 29 -16.58 2.19 6.34
CA GLU A 29 -16.27 2.81 5.06
C GLU A 29 -15.20 3.89 5.17
N ASN A 30 -15.20 4.64 6.26
CA ASN A 30 -14.19 5.68 6.45
C ASN A 30 -12.78 5.10 6.48
N LYS A 31 -12.61 4.03 7.25
CA LYS A 31 -11.30 3.40 7.33
C LYS A 31 -10.88 2.80 5.99
N VAL A 32 -11.82 2.21 5.28
CA VAL A 32 -11.53 1.67 3.96
C VAL A 32 -11.03 2.77 3.03
N TRP A 33 -11.73 3.90 3.04
CA TRP A 33 -11.36 5.01 2.18
C TRP A 33 -9.95 5.53 2.47
N TRP A 34 -9.67 5.77 3.74
CA TRP A 34 -8.35 6.28 4.15
C TRP A 34 -7.23 5.31 3.79
N ARG A 35 -7.46 4.04 4.03
CA ARG A 35 -6.44 3.03 3.78
C ARG A 35 -6.23 2.82 2.30
N LYS A 36 -7.28 2.93 1.50
CA LYS A 36 -7.13 2.84 0.05
C LYS A 36 -6.31 4.00 -0.49
N MET A 37 -6.47 5.18 0.08
CA MET A 37 -5.66 6.31 -0.33
C MET A 37 -4.18 6.06 -0.05
N LYS A 38 -3.88 5.54 1.12
CA LYS A 38 -2.49 5.21 1.45
C LYS A 38 -1.95 4.13 0.53
N LEU A 39 -2.78 3.15 0.24
CA LEU A 39 -2.38 2.07 -0.65
C LEU A 39 -2.04 2.60 -2.02
N ASP A 40 -2.84 3.51 -2.52
CA ASP A 40 -2.61 4.12 -3.82
C ASP A 40 -1.26 4.83 -3.87
N LYS A 41 -0.94 5.57 -2.82
CA LYS A 41 0.33 6.26 -2.75
C LYS A 41 1.52 5.29 -2.77
N LEU A 42 1.37 4.19 -2.04
CA LEU A 42 2.42 3.18 -2.01
C LEU A 42 2.60 2.52 -3.38
N LYS A 43 1.49 2.26 -4.06
CA LYS A 43 1.56 1.69 -5.39
C LYS A 43 2.26 2.62 -6.36
N HIS A 44 1.99 3.92 -6.26
CA HIS A 44 2.65 4.90 -7.11
C HIS A 44 4.15 4.91 -6.85
N ARG A 45 4.54 4.83 -5.60
CA ARG A 45 5.95 4.77 -5.25
C ARG A 45 6.62 3.54 -5.86
N LEU A 46 5.93 2.42 -5.79
CA LEU A 46 6.47 1.19 -6.33
C LEU A 46 6.66 1.29 -7.83
N VAL A 47 5.68 1.85 -8.52
CA VAL A 47 5.77 2.03 -9.96
C VAL A 47 6.96 2.90 -10.32
N LYS A 48 7.14 4.01 -9.61
CA LYS A 48 8.26 4.89 -9.85
C LYS A 48 9.60 4.19 -9.62
N LEU A 49 9.66 3.41 -8.55
CA LEU A 49 10.87 2.68 -8.23
C LEU A 49 11.23 1.71 -9.35
N LEU A 50 10.23 0.98 -9.85
CA LEU A 50 10.46 0.02 -10.91
C LEU A 50 10.90 0.70 -12.20
N LYS A 51 10.33 1.86 -12.49
CA LYS A 51 10.73 2.62 -13.67
C LYS A 51 12.18 3.08 -13.57
N HIS A 52 12.59 3.49 -12.40
CA HIS A 52 13.96 3.95 -12.21
C HIS A 52 14.98 2.84 -12.36
N LYS A 53 14.55 1.62 -12.12
CA LYS A 53 15.45 0.48 -12.20
C LYS A 53 15.72 0.04 -13.64
N SER A 54 14.81 0.33 -14.51
CA SER A 54 15.02 -0.05 -15.92
C SER A 54 15.82 0.98 -16.68
#